data_980dae6b000ad5179869d73859ad2cc8
#
_entry.id   980dae6b000ad5179869d73859ad2cc8
#
_cell.length_a   1.000
_cell.length_b   1.000
_cell.length_c   1.000
_cell.angle_alpha   90.00
_cell.angle_beta   90.00
_cell.angle_gamma   90.00
#
_symmetry.space_group_name_H-M   'P 1'
#
loop_
_entity.id
_entity.type
_entity.pdbx_description
1 polymer ?
#
loop_
_entity_poly.entity_id
_entity_poly.type
_entity_poly.pdbx_seq_one_letter_code
_entity_poly.pdbx_strand_id
1 'polypeptide(L)'
;MVYRADGLQRLTADDLIALRERGLSMVIDLRTDGEINERGRYPIEQHAVAYHHLPVLDRTWQAEDVPEFGTDHDFLMWAYRDILRVGGDKLAAALGIIATAAATPLVFHCAAGKDRTGLLAALLLSILGVPDNYIAADYAKTEEGMVRMRAWAMEQSPEAAARMANSPQHYYASPPGVIHTLLAELRQEHGSVIDFVGGIGVSDATITALRDRLVAPNE
;
A
#
# COMPACT_ATOMS: atom_id res chain seq x y z
N MET A 1 -1.39 -15.47 -6.48
CA MET A 1 -2.42 -14.52 -5.94
C MET A 1 -1.70 -13.43 -5.15
N VAL A 2 -2.16 -12.16 -5.25
CA VAL A 2 -1.56 -11.01 -4.58
C VAL A 2 -2.62 -10.39 -3.67
N TYR A 3 -2.28 -10.21 -2.40
CA TYR A 3 -3.13 -9.61 -1.38
C TYR A 3 -2.57 -8.26 -0.96
N ARG A 4 -3.45 -7.36 -0.48
CA ARG A 4 -3.06 -6.15 0.24
C ARG A 4 -3.68 -6.14 1.64
N ALA A 5 -2.98 -5.56 2.62
CA ALA A 5 -3.42 -5.53 4.01
C ALA A 5 -2.96 -4.25 4.74
N ASP A 6 -3.48 -4.05 5.94
CA ASP A 6 -2.90 -3.20 6.99
C ASP A 6 -1.75 -3.94 7.71
N GLY A 7 -1.26 -3.38 8.83
CA GLY A 7 -0.11 -3.90 9.53
C GLY A 7 -0.29 -5.31 10.10
N LEU A 8 0.59 -6.24 9.75
CA LEU A 8 0.51 -7.67 10.06
C LEU A 8 1.19 -8.06 11.39
N GLN A 9 1.63 -7.14 12.20
CA GLN A 9 2.32 -7.40 13.47
C GLN A 9 1.42 -7.91 14.61
N ARG A 10 0.11 -7.88 14.41
CA ARG A 10 -0.90 -8.26 15.43
C ARG A 10 -1.70 -9.50 15.05
N LEU A 11 -1.20 -10.28 14.10
CA LEU A 11 -1.84 -11.54 13.71
C LEU A 11 -1.93 -12.48 14.90
N THR A 12 -3.11 -13.05 15.11
CA THR A 12 -3.35 -14.11 16.09
C THR A 12 -2.85 -15.45 15.57
N ALA A 13 -2.81 -16.47 16.44
CA ALA A 13 -2.48 -17.83 16.03
C ALA A 13 -3.46 -18.34 14.96
N ASP A 14 -4.76 -18.04 15.08
CA ASP A 14 -5.78 -18.46 14.13
C ASP A 14 -5.61 -17.73 12.77
N ASP A 15 -5.22 -16.45 12.78
CA ASP A 15 -4.87 -15.72 11.55
C ASP A 15 -3.68 -16.37 10.83
N LEU A 16 -2.65 -16.78 11.59
CA LEU A 16 -1.48 -17.47 11.02
C LEU A 16 -1.83 -18.83 10.43
N ILE A 17 -2.75 -19.58 11.06
CA ILE A 17 -3.28 -20.83 10.51
C ILE A 17 -3.99 -20.54 9.19
N ALA A 18 -4.88 -19.57 9.16
CA ALA A 18 -5.63 -19.21 7.96
C ALA A 18 -4.71 -18.71 6.81
N LEU A 19 -3.61 -18.02 7.11
CA LEU A 19 -2.62 -17.60 6.11
C LEU A 19 -1.80 -18.78 5.56
N ARG A 20 -1.43 -19.74 6.41
CA ARG A 20 -0.78 -21.00 5.98
C ARG A 20 -1.68 -21.81 5.06
N GLU A 21 -2.96 -21.96 5.41
CA GLU A 21 -3.93 -22.68 4.59
C GLU A 21 -4.12 -22.03 3.22
N ARG A 22 -3.97 -20.71 3.13
CA ARG A 22 -3.95 -19.98 1.86
C ARG A 22 -2.62 -20.06 1.12
N GLY A 23 -1.62 -20.72 1.69
CA GLY A 23 -0.30 -20.86 1.10
C GLY A 23 0.52 -19.57 1.07
N LEU A 24 0.24 -18.60 1.97
CA LEU A 24 1.03 -17.37 2.03
C LEU A 24 2.50 -17.70 2.25
N SER A 25 3.36 -17.26 1.34
CA SER A 25 4.78 -17.56 1.36
C SER A 25 5.68 -16.31 1.30
N MET A 26 5.09 -15.14 1.08
CA MET A 26 5.85 -13.90 0.96
C MET A 26 5.09 -12.71 1.54
N VAL A 27 5.83 -11.84 2.24
CA VAL A 27 5.35 -10.57 2.79
C VAL A 27 6.25 -9.44 2.31
N ILE A 28 5.65 -8.35 1.79
CA ILE A 28 6.33 -7.11 1.47
C ILE A 28 5.82 -6.04 2.45
N ASP A 29 6.70 -5.57 3.33
CA ASP A 29 6.42 -4.54 4.32
C ASP A 29 6.94 -3.18 3.86
N LEU A 30 6.03 -2.24 3.62
CA LEU A 30 6.31 -0.89 3.10
C LEU A 30 6.50 0.15 4.21
N ARG A 31 6.49 -0.27 5.47
CA ARG A 31 6.59 0.63 6.64
C ARG A 31 8.02 1.14 6.82
N THR A 32 8.13 2.27 7.51
CA THR A 32 9.42 2.83 7.93
C THR A 32 10.08 1.93 8.99
N ASP A 33 11.40 2.06 9.16
CA ASP A 33 12.13 1.40 10.26
C ASP A 33 11.56 1.79 11.63
N GLY A 34 11.18 3.06 11.81
CA GLY A 34 10.57 3.56 13.03
C GLY A 34 9.25 2.85 13.37
N GLU A 35 8.37 2.64 12.39
CA GLU A 35 7.10 1.93 12.58
C GLU A 35 7.31 0.46 12.95
N ILE A 36 8.32 -0.19 12.38
CA ILE A 36 8.66 -1.58 12.71
C ILE A 36 9.26 -1.67 14.12
N ASN A 37 10.16 -0.77 14.47
CA ASN A 37 10.79 -0.74 15.80
C ASN A 37 9.76 -0.48 16.91
N GLU A 38 8.77 0.39 16.66
CA GLU A 38 7.70 0.73 17.62
C GLU A 38 6.66 -0.39 17.76
N ARG A 39 6.27 -1.04 16.64
CA ARG A 39 5.06 -1.88 16.60
C ARG A 39 5.34 -3.35 16.32
N GLY A 40 6.59 -3.71 16.03
CA GLY A 40 6.98 -5.04 15.60
C GLY A 40 6.71 -5.32 14.11
N ARG A 41 7.15 -6.48 13.66
CA ARG A 41 7.00 -6.94 12.26
C ARG A 41 6.08 -8.16 12.17
N TYR A 42 5.89 -8.68 10.97
CA TYR A 42 5.26 -9.98 10.72
C TYR A 42 5.95 -11.07 11.56
N PRO A 43 5.20 -11.97 12.23
CA PRO A 43 5.76 -12.99 13.12
C PRO A 43 6.41 -14.17 12.35
N ILE A 44 7.55 -13.91 11.71
CA ILE A 44 8.26 -14.88 10.84
C ILE A 44 8.73 -16.13 11.60
N GLU A 45 8.95 -16.04 12.90
CA GLU A 45 9.33 -17.16 13.77
C GLU A 45 8.18 -18.16 13.96
N GLN A 46 6.93 -17.69 13.81
CA GLN A 46 5.73 -18.52 13.93
C GLN A 46 5.23 -19.01 12.56
N HIS A 47 5.45 -18.25 11.51
CA HIS A 47 5.11 -18.64 10.13
C HIS A 47 6.23 -18.16 9.19
N ALA A 48 7.07 -19.10 8.76
CA ALA A 48 8.20 -18.80 7.87
C ALA A 48 7.70 -18.38 6.49
N VAL A 49 8.08 -17.16 6.08
CA VAL A 49 7.79 -16.55 4.77
C VAL A 49 9.02 -15.82 4.26
N ALA A 50 9.13 -15.60 2.97
CA ALA A 50 10.07 -14.63 2.42
C ALA A 50 9.61 -13.22 2.82
N TYR A 51 10.34 -12.58 3.73
CA TYR A 51 10.00 -11.25 4.24
C TYR A 51 10.90 -10.20 3.60
N HIS A 52 10.26 -9.26 2.88
CA HIS A 52 10.93 -8.14 2.23
C HIS A 52 10.51 -6.84 2.92
N HIS A 53 11.46 -6.15 3.53
CA HIS A 53 11.25 -4.83 4.07
C HIS A 53 11.70 -3.76 3.07
N LEU A 54 10.75 -2.97 2.58
CA LEU A 54 10.95 -1.91 1.60
C LEU A 54 10.35 -0.60 2.12
N PRO A 55 11.06 0.15 2.96
CA PRO A 55 10.55 1.40 3.52
C PRO A 55 10.36 2.45 2.42
N VAL A 56 9.10 2.68 2.04
CA VAL A 56 8.72 3.66 0.99
C VAL A 56 8.93 5.10 1.45
N LEU A 57 8.95 5.32 2.76
CA LEU A 57 9.31 6.58 3.40
C LEU A 57 10.44 6.30 4.40
N ASP A 58 11.38 7.22 4.53
CA ASP A 58 12.44 7.13 5.56
C ASP A 58 11.85 7.33 6.96
N ARG A 59 10.92 8.26 7.09
CA ARG A 59 10.14 8.53 8.31
C ARG A 59 8.72 8.96 7.96
N THR A 60 7.80 8.79 8.90
CA THR A 60 6.46 9.39 8.81
C THR A 60 6.55 10.90 8.96
N TRP A 61 5.66 11.64 8.27
CA TRP A 61 5.60 13.09 8.40
C TRP A 61 5.30 13.50 9.84
N GLN A 62 6.00 14.51 10.33
CA GLN A 62 5.69 15.17 11.60
C GLN A 62 4.71 16.32 11.33
N ALA A 63 4.00 16.77 12.36
CA ALA A 63 3.00 17.84 12.21
C ALA A 63 3.57 19.12 11.59
N GLU A 64 4.83 19.43 11.92
CA GLU A 64 5.57 20.57 11.38
C GLU A 64 6.00 20.42 9.92
N ASP A 65 6.07 19.19 9.41
CA ASP A 65 6.42 18.93 8.00
C ASP A 65 5.21 19.09 7.06
N VAL A 66 3.99 19.03 7.62
CA VAL A 66 2.75 18.99 6.85
C VAL A 66 2.22 20.42 6.65
N PRO A 67 2.13 20.91 5.39
CA PRO A 67 1.51 22.21 5.12
C PRO A 67 0.03 22.22 5.53
N GLU A 68 -0.51 23.43 5.69
CA GLU A 68 -1.96 23.60 5.84
C GLU A 68 -2.68 23.35 4.52
N PHE A 69 -3.77 22.61 4.54
CA PHE A 69 -4.58 22.27 3.38
C PHE A 69 -6.03 22.68 3.58
N GLY A 70 -6.67 23.15 2.51
CA GLY A 70 -8.09 23.52 2.53
C GLY A 70 -9.02 22.34 2.51
N THR A 71 -8.59 21.19 1.94
CA THR A 71 -9.40 19.98 1.80
C THR A 71 -8.58 18.71 2.08
N ASP A 72 -9.28 17.61 2.44
CA ASP A 72 -8.67 16.28 2.57
C ASP A 72 -8.06 15.80 1.25
N HIS A 73 -8.65 16.19 0.11
CA HIS A 73 -8.15 15.89 -1.22
C HIS A 73 -6.77 16.52 -1.45
N ASP A 74 -6.60 17.79 -1.13
CA ASP A 74 -5.34 18.52 -1.34
C ASP A 74 -4.20 17.91 -0.48
N PHE A 75 -4.50 17.59 0.77
CA PHE A 75 -3.56 16.89 1.64
C PHE A 75 -3.15 15.54 1.05
N LEU A 76 -4.10 14.70 0.64
CA LEU A 76 -3.81 13.37 0.09
C LEU A 76 -3.02 13.47 -1.22
N MET A 77 -3.34 14.43 -2.09
CA MET A 77 -2.59 14.66 -3.31
C MET A 77 -1.14 15.07 -3.02
N TRP A 78 -0.92 15.99 -2.08
CA TRP A 78 0.43 16.35 -1.62
C TRP A 78 1.17 15.13 -1.09
N ALA A 79 0.56 14.37 -0.17
CA ALA A 79 1.14 13.20 0.44
C ALA A 79 1.51 12.12 -0.58
N TYR A 80 0.65 11.88 -1.57
CA TYR A 80 0.88 10.85 -2.58
C TYR A 80 1.95 11.23 -3.58
N ARG A 81 2.01 12.51 -3.98
CA ARG A 81 3.14 13.02 -4.79
C ARG A 81 4.46 12.88 -4.04
N ASP A 82 4.48 13.18 -2.74
CA ASP A 82 5.69 13.03 -1.91
C ASP A 82 6.10 11.56 -1.79
N ILE A 83 5.16 10.65 -1.50
CA ILE A 83 5.42 9.20 -1.46
C ILE A 83 5.99 8.69 -2.79
N LEU A 84 5.42 9.08 -3.92
CA LEU A 84 5.90 8.65 -5.24
C LEU A 84 7.29 9.23 -5.55
N ARG A 85 7.55 10.48 -5.14
CA ARG A 85 8.82 11.17 -5.35
C ARG A 85 9.97 10.54 -4.54
N VAL A 86 9.72 10.25 -3.26
CA VAL A 86 10.79 9.77 -2.35
C VAL A 86 10.90 8.24 -2.32
N GLY A 87 9.78 7.53 -2.52
CA GLY A 87 9.71 6.07 -2.42
C GLY A 87 9.62 5.34 -3.75
N GLY A 88 9.81 6.04 -4.87
CA GLY A 88 9.67 5.45 -6.21
C GLY A 88 10.53 4.21 -6.42
N ASP A 89 11.80 4.23 -5.98
CA ASP A 89 12.72 3.09 -6.07
C ASP A 89 12.23 1.86 -5.26
N LYS A 90 11.62 2.08 -4.10
CA LYS A 90 11.07 1.01 -3.26
C LYS A 90 9.77 0.45 -3.85
N LEU A 91 8.93 1.32 -4.44
CA LEU A 91 7.75 0.87 -5.17
C LEU A 91 8.14 0.05 -6.42
N ALA A 92 9.17 0.48 -7.16
CA ALA A 92 9.71 -0.28 -8.27
C ALA A 92 10.27 -1.64 -7.83
N ALA A 93 11.02 -1.67 -6.73
CA ALA A 93 11.54 -2.92 -6.15
C ALA A 93 10.39 -3.86 -5.72
N ALA A 94 9.32 -3.33 -5.10
CA ALA A 94 8.14 -4.11 -4.74
C ALA A 94 7.45 -4.72 -5.97
N LEU A 95 7.27 -3.96 -7.06
CA LEU A 95 6.74 -4.46 -8.33
C LEU A 95 7.65 -5.55 -8.92
N GLY A 96 8.96 -5.38 -8.85
CA GLY A 96 9.93 -6.40 -9.27
C GLY A 96 9.81 -7.71 -8.47
N ILE A 97 9.66 -7.62 -7.15
CA ILE A 97 9.43 -8.80 -6.29
C ILE A 97 8.10 -9.47 -6.66
N ILE A 98 7.02 -8.71 -6.83
CA ILE A 98 5.72 -9.25 -7.26
C ILE A 98 5.85 -9.95 -8.62
N ALA A 99 6.61 -9.38 -9.56
CA ALA A 99 6.85 -9.98 -10.87
C ALA A 99 7.60 -11.31 -10.79
N THR A 100 8.51 -11.47 -9.85
CA THR A 100 9.35 -12.69 -9.68
C THR A 100 8.77 -13.71 -8.72
N ALA A 101 7.80 -13.33 -7.89
CA ALA A 101 7.21 -14.14 -6.80
C ALA A 101 6.45 -15.36 -7.30
N ALA A 102 6.76 -15.95 -8.43
CA ALA A 102 6.16 -17.18 -8.99
C ALA A 102 4.70 -17.41 -8.55
N ALA A 103 4.09 -18.52 -8.82
CA ALA A 103 2.67 -18.81 -8.52
C ALA A 103 2.28 -18.80 -7.02
N THR A 104 3.12 -18.30 -6.12
CA THR A 104 2.90 -18.32 -4.68
C THR A 104 2.10 -17.10 -4.19
N PRO A 105 1.13 -17.29 -3.28
CA PRO A 105 0.43 -16.18 -2.65
C PRO A 105 1.37 -15.26 -1.87
N LEU A 106 1.24 -13.97 -2.10
CA LEU A 106 1.97 -12.93 -1.36
C LEU A 106 1.03 -11.85 -0.85
N VAL A 107 1.48 -11.12 0.18
CA VAL A 107 0.80 -9.94 0.69
C VAL A 107 1.77 -8.76 0.75
N PHE A 108 1.32 -7.58 0.36
CA PHE A 108 2.02 -6.34 0.64
C PHE A 108 1.19 -5.45 1.54
N HIS A 109 1.85 -4.73 2.45
CA HIS A 109 1.17 -3.93 3.46
C HIS A 109 1.99 -2.71 3.91
N CYS A 110 1.32 -1.79 4.57
CA CYS A 110 1.95 -0.74 5.37
C CYS A 110 1.35 -0.70 6.78
N ALA A 111 1.25 0.45 7.42
CA ALA A 111 0.66 0.56 8.76
C ALA A 111 -0.87 0.44 8.74
N ALA A 112 -1.53 1.21 7.88
CA ALA A 112 -2.99 1.25 7.76
C ALA A 112 -3.53 0.60 6.48
N GLY A 113 -2.65 0.08 5.61
CA GLY A 113 -3.06 -0.49 4.32
C GLY A 113 -3.64 0.54 3.34
N LYS A 114 -3.54 1.84 3.63
CA LYS A 114 -4.19 2.92 2.89
C LYS A 114 -3.24 3.55 1.85
N ASP A 115 -2.29 4.36 2.29
CA ASP A 115 -1.53 5.26 1.41
C ASP A 115 -0.47 4.51 0.59
N ARG A 116 0.62 4.07 1.20
CA ARG A 116 1.71 3.34 0.53
C ARG A 116 1.23 2.06 -0.15
N THR A 117 0.37 1.32 0.54
CA THR A 117 -0.29 0.10 0.01
C THR A 117 -1.23 0.43 -1.13
N GLY A 118 -2.05 1.48 -1.00
CA GLY A 118 -2.97 1.92 -2.04
C GLY A 118 -2.26 2.39 -3.31
N LEU A 119 -1.14 3.12 -3.16
CA LEU A 119 -0.32 3.57 -4.28
C LEU A 119 0.34 2.39 -5.02
N LEU A 120 0.95 1.44 -4.30
CA LEU A 120 1.50 0.23 -4.92
C LEU A 120 0.41 -0.57 -5.65
N ALA A 121 -0.79 -0.70 -5.04
CA ALA A 121 -1.92 -1.35 -5.69
C ALA A 121 -2.37 -0.61 -6.95
N ALA A 122 -2.46 0.73 -6.91
CA ALA A 122 -2.87 1.53 -8.07
C ALA A 122 -1.87 1.42 -9.23
N LEU A 123 -0.57 1.46 -8.95
CA LEU A 123 0.47 1.26 -9.97
C LEU A 123 0.40 -0.16 -10.55
N LEU A 124 0.31 -1.19 -9.71
CA LEU A 124 0.19 -2.58 -10.16
C LEU A 124 -1.05 -2.78 -11.05
N LEU A 125 -2.23 -2.35 -10.60
CA LEU A 125 -3.46 -2.49 -11.35
C LEU A 125 -3.41 -1.71 -12.68
N SER A 126 -2.78 -0.53 -12.70
CA SER A 126 -2.55 0.22 -13.95
C SER A 126 -1.64 -0.53 -14.93
N ILE A 127 -0.57 -1.18 -14.44
CA ILE A 127 0.31 -2.04 -15.26
C ILE A 127 -0.49 -3.19 -15.89
N LEU A 128 -1.44 -3.76 -15.13
CA LEU A 128 -2.30 -4.85 -15.59
C LEU A 128 -3.43 -4.40 -16.54
N GLY A 129 -3.55 -3.09 -16.80
CA GLY A 129 -4.56 -2.54 -17.70
C GLY A 129 -5.95 -2.40 -17.07
N VAL A 130 -6.06 -2.43 -15.74
CA VAL A 130 -7.34 -2.23 -15.05
C VAL A 130 -7.80 -0.77 -15.24
N PRO A 131 -9.07 -0.52 -15.62
CA PRO A 131 -9.59 0.84 -15.76
C PRO A 131 -9.60 1.63 -14.44
N ASP A 132 -9.35 2.93 -14.50
CA ASP A 132 -9.18 3.82 -13.34
C ASP A 132 -10.36 3.80 -12.36
N ASN A 133 -11.58 3.67 -12.87
CA ASN A 133 -12.76 3.59 -11.99
C ASN A 133 -12.74 2.35 -11.08
N TYR A 134 -12.21 1.23 -11.54
CA TYR A 134 -12.04 0.04 -10.70
C TYR A 134 -10.86 0.19 -9.74
N ILE A 135 -9.78 0.83 -10.18
CA ILE A 135 -8.62 1.13 -9.30
C ILE A 135 -9.06 2.05 -8.17
N ALA A 136 -9.81 3.11 -8.48
CA ALA A 136 -10.33 4.05 -7.50
C ALA A 136 -11.35 3.39 -6.55
N ALA A 137 -12.20 2.49 -7.06
CA ALA A 137 -13.13 1.72 -6.26
C ALA A 137 -12.43 0.72 -5.34
N ASP A 138 -11.33 0.09 -5.78
CA ASP A 138 -10.50 -0.77 -4.93
C ASP A 138 -9.83 0.03 -3.81
N TYR A 139 -9.28 1.20 -4.12
CA TYR A 139 -8.69 2.09 -3.13
C TYR A 139 -9.73 2.54 -2.07
N ALA A 140 -10.93 2.92 -2.50
CA ALA A 140 -12.00 3.40 -1.62
C ALA A 140 -12.47 2.35 -0.59
N LYS A 141 -12.32 1.05 -0.86
CA LYS A 141 -12.60 -0.03 0.12
C LYS A 141 -11.77 0.09 1.40
N THR A 142 -10.67 0.82 1.35
CA THR A 142 -9.82 1.07 2.52
C THR A 142 -10.58 1.82 3.62
N GLU A 143 -11.57 2.64 3.28
CA GLU A 143 -12.37 3.39 4.26
C GLU A 143 -13.06 2.48 5.27
N GLU A 144 -13.62 1.35 4.82
CA GLU A 144 -14.19 0.34 5.71
C GLU A 144 -13.13 -0.24 6.68
N GLY A 145 -11.91 -0.45 6.20
CA GLY A 145 -10.77 -0.88 7.02
C GLY A 145 -10.41 0.16 8.08
N MET A 146 -10.42 1.44 7.71
CA MET A 146 -10.15 2.55 8.63
C MET A 146 -11.22 2.67 9.72
N VAL A 147 -12.50 2.47 9.38
CA VAL A 147 -13.60 2.43 10.37
C VAL A 147 -13.38 1.30 11.37
N ARG A 148 -13.06 0.08 10.90
CA ARG A 148 -12.78 -1.08 11.78
C ARG A 148 -11.56 -0.83 12.67
N MET A 149 -10.48 -0.30 12.10
CA MET A 149 -9.25 0.03 12.85
C MET A 149 -9.53 1.05 13.95
N ARG A 150 -10.33 2.08 13.65
CA ARG A 150 -10.73 3.10 14.63
C ARG A 150 -11.57 2.50 15.76
N ALA A 151 -12.57 1.69 15.42
CA ALA A 151 -13.40 1.01 16.42
C ALA A 151 -12.55 0.14 17.35
N TRP A 152 -11.66 -0.68 16.78
CA TRP A 152 -10.72 -1.50 17.55
C TRP A 152 -9.82 -0.66 18.47
N ALA A 153 -9.24 0.44 17.97
CA ALA A 153 -8.37 1.29 18.79
C ALA A 153 -9.13 1.92 19.96
N MET A 154 -10.38 2.31 19.77
CA MET A 154 -11.24 2.86 20.82
C MET A 154 -11.54 1.84 21.93
N GLU A 155 -11.64 0.55 21.58
CA GLU A 155 -11.88 -0.52 22.55
C GLU A 155 -10.62 -0.93 23.33
N GLN A 156 -9.45 -0.91 22.67
CA GLN A 156 -8.22 -1.49 23.19
C GLN A 156 -7.37 -0.51 24.02
N SER A 157 -7.43 0.80 23.74
CA SER A 157 -6.58 1.78 24.39
C SER A 157 -7.22 3.17 24.41
N PRO A 158 -7.50 3.72 25.62
CA PRO A 158 -7.96 5.11 25.73
C PRO A 158 -6.98 6.12 25.12
N GLU A 159 -5.68 5.85 25.16
CA GLU A 159 -4.66 6.73 24.57
C GLU A 159 -4.67 6.66 23.04
N ALA A 160 -4.85 5.47 22.47
CA ALA A 160 -5.01 5.31 21.02
C ALA A 160 -6.30 6.01 20.52
N ALA A 161 -7.39 5.86 21.28
CA ALA A 161 -8.64 6.54 21.01
C ALA A 161 -8.47 8.07 21.05
N ALA A 162 -7.79 8.61 22.07
CA ALA A 162 -7.53 10.05 22.21
C ALA A 162 -6.65 10.58 21.06
N ARG A 163 -5.61 9.85 20.66
CA ARG A 163 -4.78 10.20 19.50
C ARG A 163 -5.61 10.25 18.21
N MET A 164 -6.45 9.23 17.99
CA MET A 164 -7.30 9.17 16.80
C MET A 164 -8.37 10.26 16.78
N ALA A 165 -8.96 10.58 17.92
CA ALA A 165 -9.96 11.65 18.03
C ALA A 165 -9.37 13.04 17.70
N ASN A 166 -8.10 13.25 18.00
CA ASN A 166 -7.37 14.49 17.74
C ASN A 166 -6.64 14.52 16.38
N SER A 167 -6.67 13.41 15.63
CA SER A 167 -6.04 13.36 14.31
C SER A 167 -6.96 13.97 13.24
N PRO A 168 -6.41 14.73 12.28
CA PRO A 168 -7.18 15.29 11.18
C PRO A 168 -7.94 14.21 10.39
N GLN A 169 -9.13 14.55 9.89
CA GLN A 169 -10.02 13.62 9.17
C GLN A 169 -9.36 12.99 7.94
N HIS A 170 -8.52 13.73 7.24
CA HIS A 170 -7.82 13.27 6.03
C HIS A 170 -6.89 12.06 6.26
N TYR A 171 -6.43 11.82 7.49
CA TYR A 171 -5.66 10.60 7.78
C TYR A 171 -6.50 9.33 7.64
N TYR A 172 -7.82 9.43 7.74
CA TYR A 172 -8.75 8.29 7.69
C TYR A 172 -9.55 8.21 6.39
N ALA A 173 -9.68 9.32 5.66
CA ALA A 173 -10.42 9.37 4.41
C ALA A 173 -9.67 8.66 3.28
N SER A 174 -10.41 7.98 2.41
CA SER A 174 -9.90 7.38 1.17
C SER A 174 -10.85 7.64 -0.01
N PRO A 175 -11.08 8.93 -0.35
CA PRO A 175 -12.01 9.27 -1.41
C PRO A 175 -11.47 8.79 -2.78
N PRO A 176 -12.30 8.12 -3.60
CA PRO A 176 -11.86 7.55 -4.89
C PRO A 176 -11.34 8.61 -5.87
N GLY A 177 -11.82 9.86 -5.76
CA GLY A 177 -11.36 10.99 -6.58
C GLY A 177 -9.87 11.27 -6.48
N VAL A 178 -9.24 11.00 -5.34
CA VAL A 178 -7.79 11.21 -5.16
C VAL A 178 -6.98 10.32 -6.11
N ILE A 179 -7.30 9.02 -6.18
CA ILE A 179 -6.60 8.10 -7.10
C ILE A 179 -6.87 8.43 -8.55
N HIS A 180 -8.10 8.82 -8.89
CA HIS A 180 -8.43 9.32 -10.24
C HIS A 180 -7.56 10.51 -10.64
N THR A 181 -7.48 11.51 -9.76
CA THR A 181 -6.67 12.72 -10.00
C THR A 181 -5.20 12.35 -10.15
N LEU A 182 -4.66 11.53 -9.25
CA LEU A 182 -3.26 11.12 -9.27
C LEU A 182 -2.90 10.40 -10.57
N LEU A 183 -3.70 9.42 -11.00
CA LEU A 183 -3.45 8.68 -12.25
C LEU A 183 -3.56 9.58 -13.48
N ALA A 184 -4.46 10.56 -13.47
CA ALA A 184 -4.57 11.55 -14.54
C ALA A 184 -3.33 12.46 -14.59
N GLU A 185 -2.83 12.94 -13.44
CA GLU A 185 -1.58 13.73 -13.35
C GLU A 185 -0.38 12.94 -13.86
N LEU A 186 -0.21 11.67 -13.43
CA LEU A 186 0.90 10.85 -13.91
C LEU A 186 0.90 10.69 -15.44
N ARG A 187 -0.29 10.58 -16.07
CA ARG A 187 -0.39 10.55 -17.52
C ARG A 187 -0.07 11.90 -18.16
N GLN A 188 -0.50 12.98 -17.56
CA GLN A 188 -0.22 14.31 -18.07
C GLN A 188 1.27 14.64 -18.01
N GLU A 189 1.95 14.26 -16.94
CA GLU A 189 3.36 14.59 -16.70
C GLU A 189 4.32 13.63 -17.44
N HIS A 190 3.97 12.36 -17.53
CA HIS A 190 4.87 11.31 -18.02
C HIS A 190 4.40 10.65 -19.35
N GLY A 191 3.23 11.02 -19.86
CA GLY A 191 2.62 10.37 -21.03
C GLY A 191 1.72 9.21 -20.67
N SER A 192 2.18 8.30 -19.78
CA SER A 192 1.37 7.21 -19.24
C SER A 192 1.83 6.82 -17.83
N VAL A 193 1.01 6.03 -17.11
CA VAL A 193 1.44 5.41 -15.85
C VAL A 193 2.57 4.40 -16.10
N ILE A 194 2.61 3.77 -17.27
CA ILE A 194 3.68 2.84 -17.65
C ILE A 194 5.00 3.60 -17.80
N ASP A 195 5.01 4.76 -18.45
CA ASP A 195 6.20 5.60 -18.58
C ASP A 195 6.68 6.10 -17.20
N PHE A 196 5.74 6.48 -16.32
CA PHE A 196 6.09 6.82 -14.95
C PHE A 196 6.78 5.67 -14.21
N VAL A 197 6.21 4.44 -14.22
CA VAL A 197 6.82 3.30 -13.54
C VAL A 197 8.16 2.91 -14.18
N GLY A 198 8.32 3.08 -15.48
CA GLY A 198 9.61 2.97 -16.16
C GLY A 198 10.62 3.98 -15.64
N GLY A 199 10.21 5.23 -15.45
CA GLY A 199 11.02 6.32 -14.91
C GLY A 199 11.53 6.10 -13.48
N ILE A 200 10.76 5.39 -12.65
CA ILE A 200 11.19 5.00 -11.29
C ILE A 200 11.96 3.68 -11.22
N GLY A 201 12.24 3.04 -12.38
CA GLY A 201 13.12 1.88 -12.48
C GLY A 201 12.45 0.52 -12.72
N VAL A 202 11.16 0.48 -13.07
CA VAL A 202 10.49 -0.77 -13.47
C VAL A 202 10.81 -1.08 -14.94
N SER A 203 11.51 -2.20 -15.20
CA SER A 203 11.86 -2.58 -16.56
C SER A 203 10.67 -3.13 -17.37
N ASP A 204 10.74 -3.04 -18.69
CA ASP A 204 9.75 -3.66 -19.60
C ASP A 204 9.60 -5.16 -19.35
N ALA A 205 10.70 -5.85 -19.03
CA ALA A 205 10.67 -7.27 -18.66
C ALA A 205 9.84 -7.51 -17.38
N THR A 206 9.93 -6.62 -16.39
CA THR A 206 9.13 -6.67 -15.18
C THR A 206 7.65 -6.45 -15.47
N ILE A 207 7.32 -5.45 -16.31
CA ILE A 207 5.95 -5.14 -16.73
C ILE A 207 5.34 -6.35 -17.46
N THR A 208 6.07 -6.95 -18.39
CA THR A 208 5.64 -8.16 -19.10
C THR A 208 5.40 -9.31 -18.13
N ALA A 209 6.33 -9.59 -17.23
CA ALA A 209 6.20 -10.67 -16.24
C ALA A 209 4.99 -10.48 -15.32
N LEU A 210 4.69 -9.24 -14.90
CA LEU A 210 3.49 -8.94 -14.11
C LEU A 210 2.20 -9.27 -14.89
N ARG A 211 2.12 -8.87 -16.16
CA ARG A 211 0.97 -9.14 -17.01
C ARG A 211 0.79 -10.63 -17.26
N ASP A 212 1.83 -11.33 -17.65
CA ASP A 212 1.80 -12.76 -17.93
C ASP A 212 1.37 -13.62 -16.73
N ARG A 213 1.65 -13.13 -15.51
CA ARG A 213 1.37 -13.88 -14.27
C ARG A 213 0.05 -13.54 -13.63
N LEU A 214 -0.41 -12.30 -13.77
CA LEU A 214 -1.56 -11.79 -13.01
C LEU A 214 -2.79 -11.56 -13.87
N VAL A 215 -2.65 -11.52 -15.19
CA VAL A 215 -3.77 -11.46 -16.12
C VAL A 215 -3.99 -12.84 -16.70
N ALA A 216 -5.19 -13.41 -16.50
CA ALA A 216 -5.55 -14.66 -17.14
C ALA A 216 -5.54 -14.49 -18.67
N PRO A 217 -5.07 -15.48 -19.45
CA PRO A 217 -5.27 -15.44 -20.89
C PRO A 217 -6.76 -15.29 -21.19
N ASN A 218 -7.09 -14.40 -22.10
CA ASN A 218 -8.46 -14.29 -22.61
C ASN A 218 -8.79 -15.62 -23.30
N GLU A 219 -9.77 -16.36 -22.75
CA GLU A 219 -10.36 -17.53 -23.42
C GLU A 219 -11.15 -17.12 -24.65
#